data_a3558b2f742c2681e0de34c24aee1515
#
_entry.id   a3558b2f742c2681e0de34c24aee1515
#
_cell.length_a   1.000
_cell.length_b   1.000
_cell.length_c   1.000
_cell.angle_alpha   90.00
_cell.angle_beta   90.00
_cell.angle_gamma   90.00
#
_symmetry.space_group_name_H-M   'P 1'
#
loop_
_entity.id
_entity.type
_entity.pdbx_description
1 polymer ?
#
loop_
_entity_poly.entity_id
_entity_poly.type
_entity_poly.pdbx_seq_one_letter_code
_entity_poly.pdbx_strand_id
1 'polypeptide(L)'
;MSVKVRIEPSGHEFDTAPGETLLEAAVREGFHLPYSCRNGACGTCKGRVLSGTVSHQSYEAKALSEAEKAAGLALFCRALPEGDGPVVIEAREIGVAKDIVIKTLPCRVARMEKLAPDVMRLFLKLPQNERLQYLAGQYIDILLKDGRRRGFSIANSPAADEFLELHIRHVPGGLFSGHVFNVMQERALLRFEGPLGTFFLRGDSEKPVILMAAGTGFAPIKAIVEQSLSEGGKRPLHLYWGARTRADLYLHDLALGWAAAHAHIRYTPVLSRPGSGDAWEGRTGYVQEAVAADWPDLSGFEVYGSGPPRMIEAAKEALAARGLPGLAFYYDAFEYARDVVPSP
;
A
#
# COMPACT_ATOMS: atom_id res chain seq x y z
N MET A 1 23.96 20.74 -6.20
CA MET A 1 24.55 20.18 -7.43
C MET A 1 23.74 18.97 -7.83
N SER A 2 23.72 18.61 -9.11
CA SER A 2 23.13 17.35 -9.57
C SER A 2 24.11 16.21 -9.29
N VAL A 3 23.63 15.09 -8.78
CA VAL A 3 24.46 13.91 -8.50
C VAL A 3 23.93 12.76 -9.35
N LYS A 4 24.84 12.06 -10.03
CA LYS A 4 24.50 10.87 -10.82
C LYS A 4 24.29 9.68 -9.90
N VAL A 5 23.18 8.96 -10.09
CA VAL A 5 22.83 7.74 -9.35
C VAL A 5 22.76 6.57 -10.31
N ARG A 6 23.38 5.44 -9.94
CA ARG A 6 23.33 4.18 -10.69
C ARG A 6 22.62 3.11 -9.86
N ILE A 7 21.70 2.40 -10.49
CA ILE A 7 20.94 1.29 -9.88
C ILE A 7 21.60 -0.03 -10.26
N GLU A 8 21.93 -0.86 -9.26
CA GLU A 8 22.36 -2.23 -9.48
C GLU A 8 21.25 -3.23 -9.11
N PRO A 9 21.07 -4.35 -9.83
CA PRO A 9 21.97 -4.86 -10.89
C PRO A 9 21.64 -4.39 -12.30
N SER A 10 20.62 -3.53 -12.52
CA SER A 10 20.17 -3.14 -13.86
C SER A 10 21.19 -2.30 -14.65
N GLY A 11 22.04 -1.54 -13.93
CA GLY A 11 22.96 -0.59 -14.51
C GLY A 11 22.33 0.71 -15.00
N HIS A 12 21.02 0.93 -14.76
CA HIS A 12 20.36 2.18 -15.13
C HIS A 12 20.89 3.36 -14.33
N GLU A 13 20.94 4.52 -14.96
CA GLU A 13 21.44 5.76 -14.36
C GLU A 13 20.41 6.87 -14.46
N PHE A 14 20.38 7.72 -13.45
CA PHE A 14 19.58 8.94 -13.43
C PHE A 14 20.29 10.06 -12.66
N ASP A 15 19.87 11.29 -12.85
CA ASP A 15 20.42 12.46 -12.18
C ASP A 15 19.44 13.00 -11.13
N THR A 16 19.96 13.39 -9.95
CA THR A 16 19.16 14.06 -8.92
C THR A 16 19.18 15.56 -9.10
N ALA A 17 18.09 16.25 -8.76
CA ALA A 17 18.10 17.69 -8.58
C ALA A 17 18.57 18.07 -7.15
N PRO A 18 19.04 19.32 -6.92
CA PRO A 18 19.42 19.77 -5.58
C PRO A 18 18.27 19.64 -4.57
N GLY A 19 18.54 18.95 -3.45
CA GLY A 19 17.56 18.73 -2.38
C GLY A 19 16.53 17.64 -2.67
N GLU A 20 16.65 16.92 -3.77
CA GLU A 20 15.80 15.82 -4.17
C GLU A 20 16.29 14.50 -3.55
N THR A 21 15.39 13.70 -3.02
CA THR A 21 15.73 12.37 -2.51
C THR A 21 15.98 11.38 -3.64
N LEU A 22 16.69 10.29 -3.34
CA LEU A 22 16.95 9.22 -4.33
C LEU A 22 15.65 8.68 -4.95
N LEU A 23 14.59 8.53 -4.14
CA LEU A 23 13.30 8.05 -4.63
C LEU A 23 12.58 9.07 -5.51
N GLU A 24 12.59 10.35 -5.13
CA GLU A 24 11.95 11.41 -5.93
C GLU A 24 12.62 11.53 -7.30
N ALA A 25 13.94 11.53 -7.34
CA ALA A 25 14.70 11.56 -8.59
C ALA A 25 14.42 10.34 -9.46
N ALA A 26 14.46 9.13 -8.89
CA ALA A 26 14.16 7.90 -9.61
C ALA A 26 12.76 7.96 -10.25
N VAL A 27 11.74 8.35 -9.47
CA VAL A 27 10.35 8.45 -9.95
C VAL A 27 10.21 9.51 -11.06
N ARG A 28 10.87 10.67 -10.92
CA ARG A 28 10.85 11.75 -11.93
C ARG A 28 11.47 11.28 -13.26
N GLU A 29 12.53 10.48 -13.19
CA GLU A 29 13.21 9.92 -14.36
C GLU A 29 12.56 8.63 -14.89
N GLY A 30 11.41 8.22 -14.31
CA GLY A 30 10.64 7.06 -14.76
C GLY A 30 11.13 5.71 -14.24
N PHE A 31 12.02 5.70 -13.23
CA PHE A 31 12.45 4.49 -12.55
C PHE A 31 11.59 4.23 -11.32
N HIS A 32 11.02 3.04 -11.23
CA HIS A 32 10.15 2.66 -10.11
C HIS A 32 10.89 1.73 -9.15
N LEU A 33 11.40 2.32 -8.07
CA LEU A 33 11.93 1.58 -6.92
C LEU A 33 10.78 1.24 -5.97
N PRO A 34 10.90 0.19 -5.11
CA PRO A 34 9.86 -0.12 -4.13
C PRO A 34 9.58 1.07 -3.21
N TYR A 35 8.32 1.48 -3.07
CA TYR A 35 7.91 2.49 -2.08
C TYR A 35 6.42 2.42 -1.73
N SER A 36 6.07 2.97 -0.56
CA SER A 36 4.70 3.20 -0.11
C SER A 36 4.57 4.59 0.53
N CYS A 37 4.84 4.79 1.82
CA CYS A 37 4.50 5.98 2.60
C CYS A 37 5.21 7.30 2.20
N ARG A 38 6.35 7.27 1.55
CA ARG A 38 7.19 8.41 1.14
C ARG A 38 7.64 9.34 2.28
N ASN A 39 7.35 9.01 3.54
CA ASN A 39 7.63 9.83 4.72
C ASN A 39 8.64 9.22 5.71
N GLY A 40 9.28 8.10 5.34
CA GLY A 40 10.31 7.45 6.14
C GLY A 40 9.79 6.60 7.31
N ALA A 41 8.54 6.15 7.27
CA ALA A 41 7.94 5.41 8.38
C ALA A 41 7.76 3.90 8.12
N CYS A 42 7.52 3.47 6.86
CA CYS A 42 7.14 2.08 6.55
C CYS A 42 8.30 1.15 6.18
N GLY A 43 9.46 1.68 5.78
CA GLY A 43 10.63 0.88 5.39
C GLY A 43 10.54 0.22 4.00
N THR A 44 9.46 0.39 3.23
CA THR A 44 9.30 -0.24 1.89
C THR A 44 10.37 0.19 0.89
N CYS A 45 10.85 1.43 1.00
CA CYS A 45 11.89 1.97 0.12
C CYS A 45 13.32 1.74 0.64
N LYS A 46 13.52 0.79 1.56
CA LYS A 46 14.83 0.46 2.08
C LYS A 46 15.65 -0.29 1.02
N GLY A 47 16.84 0.18 0.74
CA GLY A 47 17.82 -0.45 -0.14
C GLY A 47 19.22 -0.17 0.33
N ARG A 48 20.23 -0.69 -0.36
CA ARG A 48 21.63 -0.56 0.00
C ARG A 48 22.32 0.52 -0.83
N VAL A 49 23.14 1.34 -0.18
CA VAL A 49 24.10 2.22 -0.86
C VAL A 49 25.40 1.44 -0.97
N LEU A 50 25.80 1.12 -2.21
CA LEU A 50 27.00 0.35 -2.51
C LEU A 50 28.25 1.24 -2.57
N SER A 51 28.09 2.47 -3.06
CA SER A 51 29.14 3.49 -3.07
C SER A 51 28.54 4.90 -3.12
N GLY A 52 29.35 5.90 -2.75
CA GLY A 52 28.92 7.27 -2.57
C GLY A 52 28.40 7.53 -1.16
N THR A 53 27.99 8.76 -0.89
CA THR A 53 27.53 9.22 0.43
C THR A 53 26.10 9.76 0.34
N VAL A 54 25.29 9.44 1.34
CA VAL A 54 23.93 9.99 1.48
C VAL A 54 23.69 10.49 2.90
N SER A 55 23.03 11.63 3.01
CA SER A 55 22.41 12.06 4.27
C SER A 55 20.94 11.66 4.32
N HIS A 56 20.34 11.76 5.48
CA HIS A 56 18.94 11.39 5.65
C HIS A 56 18.13 12.55 6.21
N GLN A 57 17.03 12.86 5.57
CA GLN A 57 15.97 13.64 6.21
C GLN A 57 15.37 12.85 7.39
N SER A 58 14.56 13.50 8.21
CA SER A 58 13.89 12.89 9.36
C SER A 58 13.06 11.64 8.96
N TYR A 59 13.23 10.53 9.70
CA TYR A 59 12.53 9.25 9.51
C TYR A 59 12.26 8.58 10.87
N GLU A 60 11.47 7.49 10.88
CA GLU A 60 11.19 6.69 12.07
C GLU A 60 12.29 5.63 12.30
N ALA A 61 12.82 5.53 13.52
CA ALA A 61 13.89 4.57 13.84
C ALA A 61 13.51 3.11 13.56
N LYS A 62 12.21 2.77 13.65
CA LYS A 62 11.70 1.42 13.29
C LYS A 62 11.86 1.11 11.79
N ALA A 63 11.87 2.13 10.91
CA ALA A 63 12.01 1.93 9.48
C ALA A 63 13.46 1.74 9.04
N LEU A 64 14.42 2.31 9.78
CA LEU A 64 15.86 2.15 9.55
C LEU A 64 16.58 2.31 10.89
N SER A 65 17.09 1.21 11.42
CA SER A 65 17.90 1.24 12.65
C SER A 65 19.31 1.75 12.39
N GLU A 66 20.00 2.21 13.44
CA GLU A 66 21.41 2.64 13.33
C GLU A 66 22.34 1.50 12.89
N ALA A 67 22.04 0.25 13.26
CA ALA A 67 22.80 -0.91 12.82
C ALA A 67 22.66 -1.15 11.30
N GLU A 68 21.44 -1.04 10.78
CA GLU A 68 21.16 -1.16 9.34
C GLU A 68 21.83 -0.03 8.54
N LYS A 69 21.77 1.20 9.06
CA LYS A 69 22.42 2.36 8.48
C LYS A 69 23.95 2.18 8.44
N ALA A 70 24.54 1.70 9.54
CA ALA A 70 25.96 1.37 9.59
C ALA A 70 26.35 0.23 8.62
N ALA A 71 25.40 -0.67 8.30
CA ALA A 71 25.56 -1.72 7.28
C ALA A 71 25.32 -1.23 5.84
N GLY A 72 25.17 0.09 5.62
CA GLY A 72 25.00 0.71 4.31
C GLY A 72 23.56 0.71 3.78
N LEU A 73 22.55 0.41 4.61
CA LEU A 73 21.15 0.52 4.21
C LEU A 73 20.68 1.98 4.32
N ALA A 74 19.76 2.35 3.43
CA ALA A 74 19.16 3.68 3.40
C ALA A 74 17.66 3.59 3.05
N LEU A 75 16.89 4.59 3.50
CA LEU A 75 15.51 4.81 3.06
C LEU A 75 15.53 5.77 1.87
N PHE A 76 15.36 5.29 0.66
CA PHE A 76 15.51 6.10 -0.54
C PHE A 76 14.53 7.29 -0.61
N CYS A 77 13.38 7.21 0.05
CA CYS A 77 12.44 8.34 0.17
C CYS A 77 12.92 9.44 1.13
N ARG A 78 14.04 9.23 1.86
CA ARG A 78 14.61 10.19 2.83
C ARG A 78 16.10 10.39 2.62
N ALA A 79 16.73 9.62 1.74
CA ALA A 79 18.15 9.71 1.44
C ALA A 79 18.42 10.80 0.40
N LEU A 80 19.24 11.75 0.75
CA LEU A 80 19.76 12.83 -0.12
C LEU A 80 21.19 12.48 -0.49
N PRO A 81 21.55 12.44 -1.78
CA PRO A 81 22.93 12.25 -2.18
C PRO A 81 23.82 13.43 -1.74
N GLU A 82 25.03 13.14 -1.30
CA GLU A 82 26.03 14.13 -0.86
C GLU A 82 27.32 14.04 -1.68
N GLY A 83 27.97 15.19 -1.83
CA GLY A 83 29.22 15.32 -2.60
C GLY A 83 28.99 15.40 -4.10
N ASP A 84 30.09 15.35 -4.87
CA ASP A 84 30.10 15.51 -6.33
C ASP A 84 30.32 14.19 -7.06
N GLY A 85 30.53 13.09 -6.33
CA GLY A 85 30.74 11.76 -6.89
C GLY A 85 29.42 11.01 -7.13
N PRO A 86 29.44 9.99 -8.01
CA PRO A 86 28.27 9.19 -8.26
C PRO A 86 27.88 8.35 -7.03
N VAL A 87 26.58 8.16 -6.85
CA VAL A 87 26.00 7.24 -5.84
C VAL A 87 25.57 5.97 -6.55
N VAL A 88 25.98 4.80 -6.04
CA VAL A 88 25.53 3.49 -6.55
C VAL A 88 24.64 2.86 -5.50
N ILE A 89 23.44 2.49 -5.92
CA ILE A 89 22.46 1.84 -5.04
C ILE A 89 22.12 0.44 -5.55
N GLU A 90 21.86 -0.47 -4.61
CA GLU A 90 21.27 -1.77 -4.90
C GLU A 90 19.77 -1.71 -4.59
N ALA A 91 18.96 -1.84 -5.63
CA ALA A 91 17.52 -1.81 -5.53
C ALA A 91 16.87 -2.66 -6.62
N ARG A 92 15.75 -3.29 -6.27
CA ARG A 92 14.91 -3.95 -7.28
C ARG A 92 14.12 -2.89 -8.04
N GLU A 93 14.30 -2.81 -9.34
CA GLU A 93 13.42 -2.02 -10.19
C GLU A 93 12.10 -2.77 -10.43
N ILE A 94 11.02 -2.02 -10.45
CA ILE A 94 9.67 -2.53 -10.68
C ILE A 94 9.23 -2.06 -12.06
N GLY A 95 8.94 -3.00 -12.95
CA GLY A 95 8.37 -2.67 -14.24
C GLY A 95 6.97 -2.08 -14.07
N VAL A 96 6.81 -0.82 -14.45
CA VAL A 96 5.51 -0.13 -14.52
C VAL A 96 5.32 0.34 -15.95
N ALA A 97 4.10 0.28 -16.46
CA ALA A 97 3.80 0.78 -17.80
C ALA A 97 4.16 2.28 -17.90
N LYS A 98 4.90 2.67 -18.95
CA LYS A 98 5.43 4.04 -19.11
C LYS A 98 4.35 5.13 -19.22
N ASP A 99 3.12 4.76 -19.46
CA ASP A 99 1.95 5.63 -19.57
C ASP A 99 1.27 5.92 -18.22
N ILE A 100 1.71 5.27 -17.15
CA ILE A 100 1.24 5.57 -15.78
C ILE A 100 2.01 6.77 -15.24
N VAL A 101 1.42 7.95 -15.39
CA VAL A 101 2.02 9.23 -15.00
C VAL A 101 1.36 9.73 -13.72
N ILE A 102 2.16 10.18 -12.77
CA ILE A 102 1.65 10.85 -11.55
C ILE A 102 1.08 12.22 -11.95
N LYS A 103 -0.19 12.45 -11.61
CA LYS A 103 -0.90 13.69 -11.89
C LYS A 103 -1.44 14.32 -10.62
N THR A 104 -1.52 15.63 -10.60
CA THR A 104 -2.32 16.37 -9.61
C THR A 104 -3.64 16.77 -10.24
N LEU A 105 -4.73 16.18 -9.78
CA LEU A 105 -6.06 16.37 -10.37
C LEU A 105 -7.07 16.86 -9.33
N PRO A 106 -8.02 17.72 -9.75
CA PRO A 106 -9.21 17.98 -8.96
C PRO A 106 -10.18 16.81 -9.07
N CYS A 107 -10.97 16.58 -8.03
CA CYS A 107 -12.07 15.63 -8.07
C CYS A 107 -13.24 16.14 -7.21
N ARG A 108 -14.39 15.51 -7.42
CA ARG A 108 -15.60 15.80 -6.65
C ARG A 108 -16.08 14.52 -5.96
N VAL A 109 -16.44 14.62 -4.70
CA VAL A 109 -17.12 13.54 -3.98
C VAL A 109 -18.51 13.34 -4.62
N ALA A 110 -18.68 12.25 -5.35
CA ALA A 110 -19.93 11.93 -6.04
C ALA A 110 -20.94 11.24 -5.11
N ARG A 111 -20.45 10.35 -4.23
CA ARG A 111 -21.25 9.59 -3.29
C ARG A 111 -20.43 9.25 -2.04
N MET A 112 -21.14 9.15 -0.92
CA MET A 112 -20.58 8.74 0.37
C MET A 112 -21.46 7.63 0.95
N GLU A 113 -20.84 6.53 1.39
CA GLU A 113 -21.55 5.39 1.99
C GLU A 113 -20.85 4.97 3.27
N LYS A 114 -21.60 4.90 4.37
CA LYS A 114 -21.09 4.41 5.64
C LYS A 114 -21.16 2.87 5.65
N LEU A 115 -20.00 2.22 5.52
CA LEU A 115 -19.90 0.76 5.46
C LEU A 115 -19.81 0.11 6.85
N ALA A 116 -19.26 0.84 7.83
CA ALA A 116 -19.19 0.43 9.24
C ALA A 116 -19.21 1.68 10.13
N PRO A 117 -19.36 1.56 11.44
CA PRO A 117 -19.37 2.73 12.34
C PRO A 117 -18.17 3.66 12.15
N ASP A 118 -17.00 3.11 11.80
CA ASP A 118 -15.74 3.82 11.62
C ASP A 118 -15.16 3.72 10.18
N VAL A 119 -15.93 3.25 9.19
CA VAL A 119 -15.49 3.15 7.78
C VAL A 119 -16.48 3.84 6.85
N MET A 120 -15.97 4.82 6.10
CA MET A 120 -16.69 5.55 5.05
C MET A 120 -16.12 5.17 3.68
N ARG A 121 -16.99 4.81 2.73
CA ARG A 121 -16.66 4.64 1.32
C ARG A 121 -16.92 5.94 0.59
N LEU A 122 -15.91 6.46 -0.09
CA LEU A 122 -16.02 7.65 -0.94
C LEU A 122 -15.89 7.25 -2.41
N PHE A 123 -16.75 7.81 -3.25
CA PHE A 123 -16.64 7.74 -4.71
C PHE A 123 -16.25 9.12 -5.23
N LEU A 124 -15.06 9.20 -5.82
CA LEU A 124 -14.52 10.46 -6.35
C LEU A 124 -14.66 10.47 -7.88
N LYS A 125 -15.33 11.48 -8.40
CA LYS A 125 -15.50 11.70 -9.83
C LYS A 125 -14.47 12.69 -10.34
N LEU A 126 -13.75 12.30 -11.39
CA LEU A 126 -12.82 13.17 -12.11
C LEU A 126 -13.56 14.10 -13.08
N PRO A 127 -12.92 15.19 -13.57
CA PRO A 127 -13.43 15.97 -14.71
C PRO A 127 -13.64 15.08 -15.93
N GLN A 128 -14.59 15.40 -16.79
CA GLN A 128 -14.98 14.58 -17.94
C GLN A 128 -13.84 14.28 -18.93
N ASN A 129 -12.89 15.19 -19.04
CA ASN A 129 -11.74 15.09 -19.95
C ASN A 129 -10.50 14.48 -19.30
N GLU A 130 -10.60 14.03 -18.04
CA GLU A 130 -9.49 13.44 -17.29
C GLU A 130 -9.73 11.97 -17.00
N ARG A 131 -8.65 11.20 -17.14
CA ARG A 131 -8.57 9.81 -16.71
C ARG A 131 -7.32 9.62 -15.87
N LEU A 132 -7.44 8.85 -14.79
CA LEU A 132 -6.30 8.38 -14.02
C LEU A 132 -6.00 6.94 -14.42
N GLN A 133 -4.87 6.74 -15.08
CA GLN A 133 -4.34 5.39 -15.31
C GLN A 133 -3.59 4.95 -14.04
N TYR A 134 -3.90 3.78 -13.53
CA TYR A 134 -3.28 3.23 -12.33
C TYR A 134 -3.27 1.70 -12.33
N LEU A 135 -2.44 1.11 -11.50
CA LEU A 135 -2.46 -0.32 -11.23
C LEU A 135 -3.28 -0.59 -9.97
N ALA A 136 -4.09 -1.64 -9.99
CA ALA A 136 -4.88 -2.07 -8.84
C ALA A 136 -3.99 -2.33 -7.63
N GLY A 137 -4.27 -1.64 -6.52
CA GLY A 137 -3.44 -1.64 -5.30
C GLY A 137 -2.65 -0.37 -5.06
N GLN A 138 -2.51 0.52 -6.06
CA GLN A 138 -1.91 1.83 -5.86
C GLN A 138 -2.82 2.76 -5.04
N TYR A 139 -2.26 3.87 -4.56
CA TYR A 139 -2.94 4.86 -3.73
C TYR A 139 -2.88 6.27 -4.33
N ILE A 140 -3.65 7.18 -3.78
CA ILE A 140 -3.57 8.63 -4.03
C ILE A 140 -3.33 9.38 -2.73
N ASP A 141 -2.65 10.53 -2.83
CA ASP A 141 -2.52 11.50 -1.75
C ASP A 141 -3.56 12.60 -1.88
N ILE A 142 -4.51 12.67 -0.96
CA ILE A 142 -5.41 13.83 -0.86
C ILE A 142 -4.60 15.03 -0.37
N LEU A 143 -4.66 16.12 -1.12
CA LEU A 143 -3.95 17.37 -0.82
C LEU A 143 -4.84 18.26 0.06
N LEU A 144 -4.42 18.50 1.29
CA LEU A 144 -5.14 19.37 2.23
C LEU A 144 -4.78 20.84 1.98
N LYS A 145 -5.66 21.76 2.41
CA LYS A 145 -5.49 23.21 2.19
C LYS A 145 -4.22 23.79 2.85
N ASP A 146 -3.75 23.15 3.91
CA ASP A 146 -2.54 23.52 4.65
C ASP A 146 -1.25 22.88 4.11
N GLY A 147 -1.31 22.24 2.94
CA GLY A 147 -0.19 21.58 2.29
C GLY A 147 0.09 20.15 2.76
N ARG A 148 -0.59 19.68 3.81
CA ARG A 148 -0.45 18.29 4.26
C ARG A 148 -1.11 17.33 3.27
N ARG A 149 -0.66 16.08 3.31
CA ARG A 149 -1.11 15.00 2.41
C ARG A 149 -1.66 13.84 3.22
N ARG A 150 -2.64 13.15 2.67
CA ARG A 150 -3.21 11.93 3.26
C ARG A 150 -3.36 10.85 2.20
N GLY A 151 -2.60 9.78 2.35
CA GLY A 151 -2.62 8.64 1.45
C GLY A 151 -3.83 7.74 1.66
N PHE A 152 -4.49 7.36 0.56
CA PHE A 152 -5.58 6.39 0.56
C PHE A 152 -5.47 5.49 -0.65
N SER A 153 -5.48 4.18 -0.40
CA SER A 153 -5.46 3.18 -1.47
C SER A 153 -6.74 3.28 -2.31
N ILE A 154 -6.59 3.18 -3.63
CA ILE A 154 -7.72 3.06 -4.55
C ILE A 154 -8.31 1.66 -4.38
N ALA A 155 -9.62 1.60 -4.12
CA ALA A 155 -10.31 0.38 -3.72
C ALA A 155 -11.04 -0.33 -4.88
N ASN A 156 -11.05 0.24 -6.07
CA ASN A 156 -11.66 -0.38 -7.26
C ASN A 156 -10.62 -0.73 -8.32
N SER A 157 -11.02 -1.63 -9.24
CA SER A 157 -10.24 -1.95 -10.43
C SER A 157 -10.15 -0.75 -11.37
N PRO A 158 -9.00 -0.52 -12.05
CA PRO A 158 -8.88 0.43 -13.15
C PRO A 158 -9.89 0.22 -14.28
N ALA A 159 -10.40 -1.00 -14.44
CA ALA A 159 -11.45 -1.30 -15.44
C ALA A 159 -12.81 -0.65 -15.10
N ALA A 160 -13.03 -0.30 -13.83
CA ALA A 160 -14.24 0.39 -13.34
C ALA A 160 -13.93 1.88 -13.08
N ASP A 161 -13.59 2.62 -14.12
CA ASP A 161 -12.98 3.96 -14.08
C ASP A 161 -13.97 5.13 -13.97
N GLU A 162 -15.26 4.88 -13.79
CA GLU A 162 -16.25 5.96 -13.61
C GLU A 162 -15.98 6.80 -12.36
N PHE A 163 -15.50 6.15 -11.29
CA PHE A 163 -15.14 6.75 -10.02
C PHE A 163 -13.83 6.14 -9.51
N LEU A 164 -13.09 6.91 -8.69
CA LEU A 164 -12.11 6.35 -7.78
C LEU A 164 -12.81 6.05 -6.45
N GLU A 165 -12.73 4.81 -5.99
CA GLU A 165 -13.29 4.37 -4.72
C GLU A 165 -12.22 4.40 -3.63
N LEU A 166 -12.53 5.00 -2.47
CA LEU A 166 -11.64 5.04 -1.31
C LEU A 166 -12.39 4.52 -0.08
N HIS A 167 -11.69 3.76 0.78
CA HIS A 167 -12.20 3.35 2.09
C HIS A 167 -11.50 4.13 3.19
N ILE A 168 -12.20 5.05 3.81
CA ILE A 168 -11.67 5.96 4.83
C ILE A 168 -12.04 5.45 6.22
N ARG A 169 -11.06 5.04 7.01
CA ARG A 169 -11.28 4.74 8.43
C ARG A 169 -11.24 6.02 9.24
N HIS A 170 -12.20 6.18 10.16
CA HIS A 170 -12.18 7.23 11.17
C HIS A 170 -11.03 7.01 12.14
N VAL A 171 -10.13 7.97 12.20
CA VAL A 171 -9.02 7.99 13.17
C VAL A 171 -9.32 9.10 14.17
N PRO A 172 -9.42 8.82 15.47
CA PRO A 172 -9.61 9.85 16.49
C PRO A 172 -8.52 10.91 16.39
N GLY A 173 -8.90 12.19 16.36
CA GLY A 173 -7.96 13.31 16.15
C GLY A 173 -7.45 13.47 14.71
N GLY A 174 -7.79 12.58 13.80
CA GLY A 174 -7.38 12.66 12.41
C GLY A 174 -8.13 13.77 11.65
N LEU A 175 -7.40 14.73 11.09
CA LEU A 175 -8.00 15.90 10.42
C LEU A 175 -8.89 15.52 9.25
N PHE A 176 -8.36 14.75 8.30
CA PHE A 176 -9.12 14.41 7.10
C PHE A 176 -10.22 13.39 7.41
N SER A 177 -9.92 12.33 8.16
CA SER A 177 -10.94 11.35 8.54
C SER A 177 -12.04 11.97 9.40
N GLY A 178 -11.68 12.85 10.36
CA GLY A 178 -12.65 13.61 11.13
C GLY A 178 -13.51 14.51 10.26
N HIS A 179 -12.92 15.19 9.27
CA HIS A 179 -13.66 16.00 8.29
C HIS A 179 -14.64 15.14 7.46
N VAL A 180 -14.20 13.97 6.98
CA VAL A 180 -15.04 13.03 6.21
C VAL A 180 -16.26 12.58 7.01
N PHE A 181 -16.08 12.27 8.29
CA PHE A 181 -17.17 11.73 9.13
C PHE A 181 -18.12 12.76 9.70
N ASN A 182 -17.66 14.02 9.90
CA ASN A 182 -18.44 15.03 10.64
C ASN A 182 -18.88 16.22 9.80
N VAL A 183 -18.21 16.52 8.68
CA VAL A 183 -18.38 17.78 7.95
C VAL A 183 -18.60 17.59 6.46
N MET A 184 -17.85 16.65 5.83
CA MET A 184 -17.88 16.45 4.39
C MET A 184 -19.27 16.05 3.90
N GLN A 185 -19.65 16.58 2.77
CA GLN A 185 -20.90 16.22 2.07
C GLN A 185 -20.59 15.83 0.62
N GLU A 186 -21.52 15.16 -0.01
CA GLU A 186 -21.50 14.94 -1.45
C GLU A 186 -21.35 16.28 -2.18
N ARG A 187 -20.70 16.26 -3.33
CA ARG A 187 -20.27 17.41 -4.13
C ARG A 187 -19.07 18.19 -3.57
N ALA A 188 -18.51 17.82 -2.40
CA ALA A 188 -17.27 18.42 -1.91
C ALA A 188 -16.16 18.31 -2.96
N LEU A 189 -15.39 19.37 -3.13
CA LEU A 189 -14.25 19.41 -4.05
C LEU A 189 -12.97 19.09 -3.29
N LEU A 190 -12.19 18.17 -3.84
CA LEU A 190 -10.90 17.75 -3.35
C LEU A 190 -9.84 17.88 -4.46
N ARG A 191 -8.59 17.85 -4.08
CA ARG A 191 -7.45 17.66 -4.98
C ARG A 191 -6.63 16.48 -4.49
N PHE A 192 -6.08 15.72 -5.40
CA PHE A 192 -5.18 14.62 -5.08
C PHE A 192 -4.00 14.57 -6.04
N GLU A 193 -2.95 13.88 -5.61
CA GLU A 193 -1.81 13.48 -6.42
C GLU A 193 -1.80 11.95 -6.51
N GLY A 194 -1.59 11.43 -7.70
CA GLY A 194 -1.50 9.98 -7.93
C GLY A 194 -1.46 9.60 -9.42
N PRO A 195 -1.36 8.30 -9.72
CA PRO A 195 -1.28 7.19 -8.77
C PRO A 195 0.10 7.09 -8.11
N LEU A 196 0.15 6.57 -6.90
CA LEU A 196 1.36 6.42 -6.10
C LEU A 196 1.51 4.98 -5.58
N GLY A 197 2.73 4.61 -5.21
CA GLY A 197 3.02 3.32 -4.61
C GLY A 197 3.30 2.21 -5.63
N THR A 198 3.93 1.16 -5.11
CA THR A 198 4.37 0.00 -5.89
C THR A 198 3.75 -1.30 -5.40
N PHE A 199 2.64 -1.20 -4.66
CA PHE A 199 1.84 -2.32 -4.21
C PHE A 199 0.79 -2.65 -5.27
N PHE A 200 1.05 -3.67 -6.09
CA PHE A 200 0.14 -4.20 -7.12
C PHE A 200 0.54 -5.63 -7.48
N LEU A 201 -0.40 -6.41 -8.01
CA LEU A 201 -0.17 -7.79 -8.40
C LEU A 201 0.86 -7.87 -9.54
N ARG A 202 1.89 -8.70 -9.37
CA ARG A 202 2.91 -8.94 -10.40
C ARG A 202 2.35 -9.84 -11.49
N GLY A 203 2.36 -9.35 -12.73
CA GLY A 203 1.84 -10.09 -13.89
C GLY A 203 2.83 -11.08 -14.50
N ASP A 204 4.10 -11.00 -14.12
CA ASP A 204 5.19 -11.85 -14.60
C ASP A 204 5.37 -13.17 -13.82
N SER A 205 4.42 -13.49 -12.93
CA SER A 205 4.47 -14.66 -12.05
C SER A 205 3.17 -15.44 -12.08
N GLU A 206 3.28 -16.76 -12.15
CA GLU A 206 2.17 -17.72 -12.07
C GLU A 206 2.02 -18.36 -10.68
N LYS A 207 2.86 -17.98 -9.72
CA LYS A 207 2.82 -18.53 -8.36
C LYS A 207 1.48 -18.25 -7.70
N PRO A 208 0.92 -19.19 -6.89
CA PRO A 208 -0.27 -18.91 -6.11
C PRO A 208 -0.05 -17.71 -5.19
N VAL A 209 -1.11 -16.94 -4.96
CA VAL A 209 -1.06 -15.68 -4.22
C VAL A 209 -1.84 -15.79 -2.92
N ILE A 210 -1.23 -15.33 -1.85
CA ILE A 210 -1.93 -15.03 -0.60
C ILE A 210 -2.12 -13.52 -0.50
N LEU A 211 -3.38 -13.10 -0.41
CA LEU A 211 -3.79 -11.72 -0.20
C LEU A 211 -4.14 -11.56 1.29
N MET A 212 -3.37 -10.77 2.02
CA MET A 212 -3.54 -10.60 3.46
C MET A 212 -3.93 -9.16 3.77
N ALA A 213 -5.14 -8.96 4.29
CA ALA A 213 -5.68 -7.65 4.65
C ALA A 213 -5.98 -7.56 6.14
N ALA A 214 -5.85 -6.37 6.74
CA ALA A 214 -6.45 -6.07 8.03
C ALA A 214 -7.16 -4.72 8.02
N GLY A 215 -8.42 -4.71 8.49
CA GLY A 215 -9.28 -3.53 8.49
C GLY A 215 -9.43 -2.95 7.08
N THR A 216 -9.15 -1.65 6.91
CA THR A 216 -9.20 -0.97 5.61
C THR A 216 -8.02 -1.31 4.67
N GLY A 217 -7.07 -2.12 5.11
CA GLY A 217 -6.14 -2.79 4.20
C GLY A 217 -6.83 -3.67 3.16
N PHE A 218 -8.10 -3.95 3.35
CA PHE A 218 -8.94 -4.60 2.34
C PHE A 218 -9.10 -3.75 1.06
N ALA A 219 -9.02 -2.43 1.12
CA ALA A 219 -9.24 -1.55 -0.02
C ALA A 219 -8.31 -1.87 -1.23
N PRO A 220 -6.98 -1.86 -1.12
CA PRO A 220 -6.11 -2.20 -2.24
C PRO A 220 -6.21 -3.67 -2.63
N ILE A 221 -6.49 -4.57 -1.70
CA ILE A 221 -6.72 -5.99 -1.97
C ILE A 221 -7.99 -6.20 -2.80
N LYS A 222 -9.06 -5.47 -2.48
CA LYS A 222 -10.30 -5.46 -3.27
C LYS A 222 -10.02 -5.06 -4.71
N ALA A 223 -9.29 -3.98 -4.93
CA ALA A 223 -8.92 -3.53 -6.26
C ALA A 223 -8.13 -4.61 -7.05
N ILE A 224 -7.18 -5.28 -6.40
CA ILE A 224 -6.39 -6.37 -7.01
C ILE A 224 -7.29 -7.55 -7.40
N VAL A 225 -8.19 -7.99 -6.54
CA VAL A 225 -9.12 -9.10 -6.85
C VAL A 225 -10.04 -8.71 -8.02
N GLU A 226 -10.66 -7.53 -7.97
CA GLU A 226 -11.55 -7.05 -9.02
C GLU A 226 -10.83 -6.90 -10.37
N GLN A 227 -9.59 -6.42 -10.37
CA GLN A 227 -8.78 -6.33 -11.59
C GLN A 227 -8.48 -7.72 -12.16
N SER A 228 -8.03 -8.65 -11.32
CA SER A 228 -7.78 -10.03 -11.73
C SER A 228 -9.02 -10.68 -12.34
N LEU A 229 -10.19 -10.45 -11.76
CA LEU A 229 -11.46 -10.95 -12.28
C LEU A 229 -11.85 -10.30 -13.61
N SER A 230 -11.67 -8.99 -13.75
CA SER A 230 -11.99 -8.25 -14.97
C SER A 230 -11.11 -8.67 -16.16
N GLU A 231 -9.87 -9.06 -15.90
CA GLU A 231 -8.93 -9.59 -16.89
C GLU A 231 -9.13 -11.10 -17.18
N GLY A 232 -10.09 -11.75 -16.52
CA GLY A 232 -10.33 -13.18 -16.66
C GLY A 232 -9.22 -14.06 -16.05
N GLY A 233 -8.45 -13.49 -15.12
CA GLY A 233 -7.35 -14.17 -14.43
C GLY A 233 -7.79 -15.46 -13.74
N LYS A 234 -6.92 -16.49 -13.78
CA LYS A 234 -7.17 -17.80 -13.17
C LYS A 234 -6.11 -18.15 -12.12
N ARG A 235 -5.18 -17.27 -11.86
CA ARG A 235 -4.15 -17.44 -10.83
C ARG A 235 -4.81 -17.70 -9.49
N PRO A 236 -4.40 -18.73 -8.73
CA PRO A 236 -5.00 -19.04 -7.43
C PRO A 236 -4.79 -17.86 -6.45
N LEU A 237 -5.89 -17.33 -5.89
CA LEU A 237 -5.89 -16.27 -4.91
C LEU A 237 -6.50 -16.78 -3.60
N HIS A 238 -5.79 -16.66 -2.48
CA HIS A 238 -6.36 -16.92 -1.17
C HIS A 238 -6.38 -15.63 -0.35
N LEU A 239 -7.56 -15.05 -0.20
CA LEU A 239 -7.79 -13.85 0.60
C LEU A 239 -7.95 -14.21 2.08
N TYR A 240 -7.11 -13.65 2.92
CA TYR A 240 -7.27 -13.59 4.38
C TYR A 240 -7.59 -12.16 4.79
N TRP A 241 -8.74 -11.97 5.44
CA TRP A 241 -9.11 -10.64 5.91
C TRP A 241 -9.31 -10.65 7.43
N GLY A 242 -8.38 -9.96 8.13
CA GLY A 242 -8.41 -9.79 9.57
C GLY A 242 -9.21 -8.56 9.99
N ALA A 243 -10.04 -8.74 11.01
CA ALA A 243 -10.79 -7.68 11.67
C ALA A 243 -10.85 -7.90 13.19
N ARG A 244 -11.36 -6.92 13.95
CA ARG A 244 -11.59 -7.10 15.38
C ARG A 244 -12.87 -7.92 15.62
N THR A 245 -13.96 -7.45 15.05
CA THR A 245 -15.31 -8.02 15.18
C THR A 245 -15.90 -8.31 13.81
N ARG A 246 -17.03 -9.01 13.75
CA ARG A 246 -17.73 -9.28 12.48
C ARG A 246 -18.16 -8.01 11.75
N ALA A 247 -18.60 -7.00 12.48
CA ALA A 247 -19.02 -5.71 11.90
C ALA A 247 -17.85 -4.95 11.23
N ASP A 248 -16.61 -5.20 11.65
CA ASP A 248 -15.42 -4.61 11.03
C ASP A 248 -15.06 -5.24 9.67
N LEU A 249 -15.66 -6.39 9.32
CA LEU A 249 -15.59 -7.01 7.98
C LEU A 249 -16.65 -6.37 7.06
N TYR A 250 -16.55 -5.09 6.84
CA TYR A 250 -17.57 -4.19 6.28
C TYR A 250 -18.05 -4.53 4.84
N LEU A 251 -17.32 -5.37 4.11
CA LEU A 251 -17.69 -5.94 2.79
C LEU A 251 -17.52 -7.47 2.79
N HIS A 252 -17.84 -8.11 3.90
CA HIS A 252 -17.74 -9.56 4.08
C HIS A 252 -18.47 -10.34 2.98
N ASP A 253 -19.71 -9.94 2.68
CA ASP A 253 -20.55 -10.62 1.70
C ASP A 253 -20.00 -10.51 0.28
N LEU A 254 -19.30 -9.40 -0.04
CA LEU A 254 -18.60 -9.26 -1.32
C LEU A 254 -17.49 -10.31 -1.46
N ALA A 255 -16.66 -10.48 -0.42
CA ALA A 255 -15.58 -11.45 -0.42
C ALA A 255 -16.08 -12.90 -0.46
N LEU A 256 -17.19 -13.20 0.25
CA LEU A 256 -17.88 -14.48 0.14
C LEU A 256 -18.40 -14.72 -1.28
N GLY A 257 -18.99 -13.69 -1.90
CA GLY A 257 -19.49 -13.76 -3.27
C GLY A 257 -18.40 -14.11 -4.28
N TRP A 258 -17.20 -13.54 -4.15
CA TRP A 258 -16.07 -13.90 -5.01
C TRP A 258 -15.65 -15.36 -4.84
N ALA A 259 -15.52 -15.83 -3.60
CA ALA A 259 -15.15 -17.22 -3.34
C ALA A 259 -16.21 -18.23 -3.81
N ALA A 260 -17.49 -17.86 -3.74
CA ALA A 260 -18.59 -18.69 -4.24
C ALA A 260 -18.65 -18.74 -5.77
N ALA A 261 -18.35 -17.61 -6.44
CA ALA A 261 -18.47 -17.51 -7.90
C ALA A 261 -17.22 -17.99 -8.65
N HIS A 262 -16.05 -18.03 -8.02
CA HIS A 262 -14.75 -18.28 -8.68
C HIS A 262 -13.93 -19.33 -7.95
N ALA A 263 -13.83 -20.53 -8.48
CA ALA A 263 -13.15 -21.68 -7.87
C ALA A 263 -11.66 -21.46 -7.56
N HIS A 264 -11.00 -20.50 -8.23
CA HIS A 264 -9.60 -20.13 -7.99
C HIS A 264 -9.44 -19.10 -6.87
N ILE A 265 -10.53 -18.57 -6.31
CA ILE A 265 -10.53 -17.62 -5.19
C ILE A 265 -11.01 -18.33 -3.92
N ARG A 266 -10.21 -18.22 -2.85
CA ARG A 266 -10.58 -18.65 -1.51
C ARG A 266 -10.65 -17.45 -0.59
N TYR A 267 -11.54 -17.51 0.41
CA TYR A 267 -11.67 -16.45 1.41
C TYR A 267 -11.69 -17.02 2.82
N THR A 268 -10.83 -16.51 3.67
CA THR A 268 -10.74 -16.84 5.09
C THR A 268 -10.84 -15.56 5.92
N PRO A 269 -12.01 -15.23 6.48
CA PRO A 269 -12.14 -14.15 7.45
C PRO A 269 -11.55 -14.58 8.80
N VAL A 270 -10.88 -13.64 9.49
CA VAL A 270 -10.22 -13.88 10.78
C VAL A 270 -10.60 -12.79 11.76
N LEU A 271 -11.16 -13.13 12.92
CA LEU A 271 -11.49 -12.15 13.97
C LEU A 271 -10.54 -12.24 15.15
N SER A 272 -9.95 -11.09 15.52
CA SER A 272 -9.04 -11.02 16.67
C SER A 272 -9.77 -10.83 18.00
N ARG A 273 -11.01 -10.34 17.98
CA ARG A 273 -11.82 -10.07 19.19
C ARG A 273 -13.30 -10.28 18.86
N PRO A 274 -13.73 -11.51 18.50
CA PRO A 274 -15.15 -11.76 18.28
C PRO A 274 -15.93 -11.47 19.54
N GLY A 275 -17.00 -10.70 19.42
CA GLY A 275 -17.93 -10.43 20.52
C GLY A 275 -18.87 -11.61 20.74
N SER A 276 -19.44 -11.74 21.94
CA SER A 276 -20.44 -12.79 22.22
C SER A 276 -21.68 -12.70 21.34
N GLY A 277 -21.99 -11.51 20.80
CA GLY A 277 -23.09 -11.28 19.86
C GLY A 277 -22.77 -11.54 18.38
N ASP A 278 -21.51 -11.80 18.04
CA ASP A 278 -21.07 -11.99 16.64
C ASP A 278 -21.51 -13.35 16.06
N ALA A 279 -21.92 -14.31 16.90
CA ALA A 279 -22.21 -15.72 16.51
C ALA A 279 -21.12 -16.26 15.58
N TRP A 280 -19.84 -16.02 15.93
CA TRP A 280 -18.70 -16.29 15.07
C TRP A 280 -18.22 -17.74 15.23
N GLU A 281 -18.37 -18.52 14.18
CA GLU A 281 -17.87 -19.90 14.09
C GLU A 281 -16.59 -20.00 13.24
N GLY A 282 -16.14 -18.86 12.67
CA GLY A 282 -14.97 -18.79 11.82
C GLY A 282 -13.66 -18.70 12.61
N ARG A 283 -12.59 -18.42 11.89
CA ARG A 283 -11.25 -18.36 12.45
C ARG A 283 -11.05 -17.19 13.42
N THR A 284 -10.33 -17.44 14.52
CA THR A 284 -9.98 -16.41 15.51
C THR A 284 -8.47 -16.23 15.57
N GLY A 285 -8.01 -15.05 16.08
CA GLY A 285 -6.60 -14.69 16.18
C GLY A 285 -6.19 -13.60 15.19
N TYR A 286 -4.92 -13.52 14.88
CA TYR A 286 -4.38 -12.56 13.93
C TYR A 286 -4.22 -13.16 12.54
N VAL A 287 -4.41 -12.33 11.51
CA VAL A 287 -4.43 -12.77 10.10
C VAL A 287 -3.12 -13.43 9.67
N GLN A 288 -1.97 -12.91 10.08
CA GLN A 288 -0.66 -13.49 9.76
C GLN A 288 -0.44 -14.86 10.41
N GLU A 289 -0.99 -15.07 11.61
CA GLU A 289 -0.95 -16.38 12.30
C GLU A 289 -1.83 -17.39 11.56
N ALA A 290 -3.00 -16.95 11.09
CA ALA A 290 -3.88 -17.79 10.29
C ALA A 290 -3.19 -18.28 9.01
N VAL A 291 -2.52 -17.36 8.28
CA VAL A 291 -1.75 -17.72 7.08
C VAL A 291 -0.64 -18.72 7.43
N ALA A 292 0.17 -18.43 8.46
CA ALA A 292 1.28 -19.32 8.86
C ALA A 292 0.83 -20.69 9.36
N ALA A 293 -0.39 -20.79 9.90
CA ALA A 293 -0.96 -22.07 10.33
C ALA A 293 -1.50 -22.90 9.17
N ASP A 294 -2.09 -22.26 8.15
CA ASP A 294 -2.66 -22.94 6.99
C ASP A 294 -1.59 -23.39 5.99
N TRP A 295 -0.47 -22.69 5.96
CA TRP A 295 0.59 -22.90 4.98
C TRP A 295 1.93 -23.19 5.69
N PRO A 296 2.28 -24.46 5.91
CA PRO A 296 3.54 -24.84 6.56
C PRO A 296 4.78 -24.53 5.71
N ASP A 297 4.63 -24.42 4.38
CA ASP A 297 5.66 -24.02 3.42
C ASP A 297 5.10 -22.96 2.46
N LEU A 298 5.74 -21.80 2.44
CA LEU A 298 5.40 -20.65 1.59
C LEU A 298 6.44 -20.38 0.50
N SER A 299 7.44 -21.25 0.32
CA SER A 299 8.54 -21.06 -0.65
C SER A 299 8.07 -20.87 -2.10
N GLY A 300 6.93 -21.49 -2.44
CA GLY A 300 6.30 -21.43 -3.76
C GLY A 300 5.25 -20.31 -3.93
N PHE A 301 5.03 -19.45 -2.94
CA PHE A 301 3.97 -18.45 -2.96
C PHE A 301 4.50 -17.03 -3.15
N GLU A 302 3.59 -16.15 -3.51
CA GLU A 302 3.72 -14.70 -3.30
C GLU A 302 2.67 -14.23 -2.30
N VAL A 303 3.06 -13.31 -1.40
CA VAL A 303 2.17 -12.76 -0.39
C VAL A 303 2.07 -11.25 -0.58
N TYR A 304 0.84 -10.75 -0.59
CA TYR A 304 0.52 -9.32 -0.67
C TYR A 304 -0.21 -8.91 0.61
N GLY A 305 0.47 -8.14 1.45
CA GLY A 305 -0.03 -7.73 2.77
C GLY A 305 -0.40 -6.25 2.82
N SER A 306 -1.62 -5.90 3.25
CA SER A 306 -2.01 -4.51 3.44
C SER A 306 -2.76 -4.31 4.76
N GLY A 307 -2.35 -3.28 5.53
CA GLY A 307 -2.96 -2.97 6.81
C GLY A 307 -2.01 -2.30 7.81
N PRO A 308 -2.30 -2.39 9.11
CA PRO A 308 -1.52 -1.72 10.14
C PRO A 308 -0.05 -2.18 10.17
N PRO A 309 0.90 -1.29 10.49
CA PRO A 309 2.33 -1.62 10.54
C PRO A 309 2.66 -2.82 11.42
N ARG A 310 2.01 -2.94 12.58
CA ARG A 310 2.20 -4.08 13.51
C ARG A 310 1.88 -5.43 12.87
N MET A 311 0.83 -5.48 12.02
CA MET A 311 0.49 -6.68 11.27
C MET A 311 1.58 -7.01 10.24
N ILE A 312 2.07 -6.02 9.52
CA ILE A 312 3.11 -6.21 8.50
C ILE A 312 4.41 -6.71 9.14
N GLU A 313 4.84 -6.12 10.27
CA GLU A 313 6.05 -6.55 10.98
C GLU A 313 5.92 -8.00 11.50
N ALA A 314 4.80 -8.32 12.16
CA ALA A 314 4.54 -9.69 12.62
C ALA A 314 4.44 -10.69 11.44
N ALA A 315 3.93 -10.26 10.29
CA ALA A 315 3.87 -11.09 9.10
C ALA A 315 5.26 -11.37 8.51
N LYS A 316 6.17 -10.39 8.49
CA LYS A 316 7.54 -10.60 8.01
C LYS A 316 8.21 -11.77 8.75
N GLU A 317 8.09 -11.80 10.06
CA GLU A 317 8.67 -12.87 10.90
C GLU A 317 7.95 -14.21 10.71
N ALA A 318 6.62 -14.20 10.83
CA ALA A 318 5.82 -15.42 10.76
C ALA A 318 5.90 -16.11 9.40
N LEU A 319 5.90 -15.35 8.30
CA LEU A 319 5.93 -15.90 6.95
C LEU A 319 7.35 -16.31 6.53
N ALA A 320 8.38 -15.57 6.95
CA ALA A 320 9.78 -15.98 6.75
C ALA A 320 10.07 -17.33 7.45
N ALA A 321 9.54 -17.54 8.67
CA ALA A 321 9.64 -18.81 9.37
C ALA A 321 8.94 -19.99 8.64
N ARG A 322 8.09 -19.70 7.65
CA ARG A 322 7.44 -20.66 6.73
C ARG A 322 8.11 -20.72 5.35
N GLY A 323 9.33 -20.22 5.23
CA GLY A 323 10.10 -20.28 3.98
C GLY A 323 9.71 -19.26 2.91
N LEU A 324 8.88 -18.26 3.21
CA LEU A 324 8.56 -17.20 2.24
C LEU A 324 9.84 -16.43 1.88
N PRO A 325 10.24 -16.37 0.59
CA PRO A 325 11.35 -15.53 0.19
C PRO A 325 11.06 -14.05 0.46
N GLY A 326 12.01 -13.30 0.99
CA GLY A 326 11.79 -11.88 1.33
C GLY A 326 11.34 -11.02 0.16
N LEU A 327 11.78 -11.35 -1.07
CA LEU A 327 11.36 -10.68 -2.30
C LEU A 327 9.96 -11.07 -2.79
N ALA A 328 9.36 -12.12 -2.20
CA ALA A 328 8.00 -12.58 -2.50
C ALA A 328 6.95 -12.02 -1.53
N PHE A 329 7.35 -11.18 -0.56
CA PHE A 329 6.44 -10.45 0.30
C PHE A 329 6.35 -8.99 -0.14
N TYR A 330 5.21 -8.64 -0.72
CA TYR A 330 4.84 -7.27 -1.11
C TYR A 330 3.90 -6.71 -0.06
N TYR A 331 4.12 -5.47 0.40
CA TYR A 331 3.27 -4.94 1.45
C TYR A 331 3.05 -3.43 1.34
N ASP A 332 1.88 -3.01 1.84
CA ASP A 332 1.47 -1.61 2.03
C ASP A 332 1.08 -1.39 3.49
N ALA A 333 1.98 -0.79 4.26
CA ALA A 333 1.77 -0.51 5.67
C ALA A 333 1.07 0.84 5.85
N PHE A 334 -0.11 0.84 6.48
CA PHE A 334 -0.92 2.04 6.71
C PHE A 334 -0.41 2.83 7.92
N GLU A 335 0.65 3.61 7.68
CA GLU A 335 1.20 4.48 8.70
C GLU A 335 0.30 5.70 8.95
N TYR A 336 0.11 6.03 10.22
CA TYR A 336 -0.55 7.26 10.59
C TYR A 336 0.29 8.48 10.18
N ALA A 337 -0.36 9.55 9.79
CA ALA A 337 0.33 10.80 9.57
C ALA A 337 0.95 11.28 10.91
N ARG A 338 2.15 11.89 10.86
CA ARG A 338 2.92 12.29 12.05
C ARG A 338 2.19 13.27 13.00
N ASP A 339 1.21 13.98 12.49
CA ASP A 339 0.35 14.92 13.23
C ASP A 339 -0.89 14.24 13.87
N VAL A 340 -0.99 12.92 13.78
CA VAL A 340 -2.03 12.12 14.42
C VAL A 340 -1.38 11.29 15.52
N VAL A 341 -1.74 11.56 16.78
CA VAL A 341 -1.36 10.69 17.89
C VAL A 341 -2.40 9.57 17.97
N PRO A 342 -2.04 8.30 17.74
CA PRO A 342 -2.97 7.19 17.91
C PRO A 342 -3.43 7.15 19.38
N SER A 343 -4.73 7.03 19.62
CA SER A 343 -5.21 6.68 20.96
C SER A 343 -4.68 5.29 21.33
N PRO A 344 -4.29 5.07 22.59
CA PRO A 344 -3.67 3.82 23.08
C PRO A 344 -4.57 2.58 22.91
#